data_31bbc09b94c5fe867de01e610d16570d
#
_entry.id   31bbc09b94c5fe867de01e610d16570d
#
_cell.length_a   1.000
_cell.length_b   1.000
_cell.length_c   1.000
_cell.angle_alpha   90.00
_cell.angle_beta   90.00
_cell.angle_gamma   90.00
#
_symmetry.space_group_name_H-M   'P 1'
#
loop_
_entity.id
_entity.type
_entity.pdbx_description
1 polymer ?
#
loop_
_entity_poly.entity_id
_entity_poly.type
_entity_poly.pdbx_seq_one_letter_code
_entity_poly.pdbx_strand_id
1 'polypeptide(L)'
;MKNKIKKIAAIATVVVMVAALAAVFAACDNNEGNEGSVRVVYYADGAAVQAALAAGVIDYGIVGEPAATAGASKGFSVVMDLQAEYADATGNESGFPMSSTFVKGSLAANKTFVDALLAVLEENVTYITENAASMTQLLQGAGSTSAYPAASIPRCNVGVYPAASVKADVNDMLNVLNDVDNVPDSVYYDETQATEQGNGSGVLQLYVPDGAPALAVAKLIAEEGTLTVAGYTIEVNIVPANTIAAHIAKGDGDIVIMPANGGANLIANGADYKFLCSNTRGILYMISTSEGSVSPEDLAGKTVGCIGQNAVPQYAFERILTANGLVTEK
;
A
#
# COMPACT_ATOMS: atom_id res chain seq x y z
N MET A 1 -36.23 -22.68 18.49
CA MET A 1 -36.57 -21.34 18.95
C MET A 1 -35.39 -20.60 19.58
N LYS A 2 -34.61 -21.15 20.50
CA LYS A 2 -33.46 -20.46 21.16
C LYS A 2 -32.36 -19.90 20.22
N ASN A 3 -32.08 -20.52 19.05
CA ASN A 3 -31.07 -20.05 18.12
C ASN A 3 -31.52 -18.87 17.22
N LYS A 4 -32.82 -18.72 16.99
CA LYS A 4 -33.34 -17.55 16.25
C LYS A 4 -33.33 -16.30 17.13
N ILE A 5 -33.60 -16.44 18.43
CA ILE A 5 -33.56 -15.33 19.37
C ILE A 5 -32.14 -14.78 19.56
N LYS A 6 -31.11 -15.66 19.60
CA LYS A 6 -29.71 -15.22 19.70
C LYS A 6 -29.22 -14.46 18.45
N LYS A 7 -29.67 -14.85 17.24
CA LYS A 7 -29.33 -14.14 16.00
C LYS A 7 -30.01 -12.77 15.93
N ILE A 8 -31.25 -12.66 16.38
CA ILE A 8 -31.98 -11.38 16.42
C ILE A 8 -31.38 -10.45 17.48
N ALA A 9 -30.96 -10.95 18.63
CA ALA A 9 -30.28 -10.16 19.65
C ALA A 9 -28.90 -9.64 19.16
N ALA A 10 -28.12 -10.46 18.43
CA ALA A 10 -26.82 -10.04 17.86
C ALA A 10 -26.97 -8.94 16.80
N ILE A 11 -27.99 -9.05 15.93
CA ILE A 11 -28.28 -8.03 14.92
C ILE A 11 -28.76 -6.73 15.57
N ALA A 12 -29.60 -6.82 16.59
CA ALA A 12 -30.06 -5.65 17.33
C ALA A 12 -28.92 -4.93 18.07
N THR A 13 -27.94 -5.66 18.60
CA THR A 13 -26.77 -5.07 19.28
C THR A 13 -25.85 -4.33 18.30
N VAL A 14 -25.64 -4.87 17.09
CA VAL A 14 -24.86 -4.21 16.05
C VAL A 14 -25.56 -2.95 15.54
N VAL A 15 -26.87 -3.00 15.34
CA VAL A 15 -27.66 -1.83 14.90
C VAL A 15 -27.68 -0.73 15.99
N VAL A 16 -27.72 -1.08 17.25
CA VAL A 16 -27.67 -0.11 18.37
C VAL A 16 -26.27 0.49 18.50
N MET A 17 -25.18 -0.26 18.26
CA MET A 17 -23.83 0.31 18.25
C MET A 17 -23.61 1.27 17.08
N VAL A 18 -24.10 0.95 15.88
CA VAL A 18 -24.02 1.84 14.72
C VAL A 18 -24.86 3.09 14.93
N ALA A 19 -26.05 2.97 15.53
CA ALA A 19 -26.90 4.12 15.85
C ALA A 19 -26.32 4.98 16.98
N ALA A 20 -25.61 4.40 17.95
CA ALA A 20 -24.94 5.15 19.01
C ALA A 20 -23.71 5.91 18.48
N LEU A 21 -22.95 5.35 17.52
CA LEU A 21 -21.90 6.11 16.81
C LEU A 21 -22.51 7.26 16.00
N ALA A 22 -23.59 7.03 15.27
CA ALA A 22 -24.25 8.08 14.48
C ALA A 22 -24.80 9.22 15.38
N ALA A 23 -25.29 8.93 16.59
CA ALA A 23 -25.79 9.93 17.51
C ALA A 23 -24.67 10.79 18.14
N VAL A 24 -23.45 10.25 18.29
CA VAL A 24 -22.29 11.04 18.75
C VAL A 24 -21.82 12.02 17.65
N PHE A 25 -21.95 11.66 16.38
CA PHE A 25 -21.62 12.55 15.26
C PHE A 25 -22.69 13.61 14.98
N ALA A 26 -23.96 13.35 15.26
CA ALA A 26 -25.04 14.34 15.07
C ALA A 26 -25.06 15.45 16.13
N ALA A 27 -24.31 15.33 17.22
CA ALA A 27 -24.23 16.34 18.28
C ALA A 27 -23.13 17.39 18.06
N CYS A 28 -22.34 17.28 16.98
CA CYS A 28 -21.27 18.23 16.63
C CYS A 28 -21.57 19.07 15.38
N ASP A 29 -22.82 19.19 14.96
CA ASP A 29 -23.20 20.00 13.81
C ASP A 29 -23.39 21.47 14.20
N ASN A 30 -22.28 22.08 14.64
CA ASN A 30 -22.05 23.52 14.60
C ASN A 30 -20.64 23.72 14.04
N ASN A 31 -20.38 23.21 12.86
CA ASN A 31 -19.17 23.54 12.13
C ASN A 31 -19.55 24.56 11.05
N GLU A 32 -19.29 25.83 11.34
CA GLU A 32 -18.88 26.76 10.28
C GLU A 32 -17.58 26.16 9.73
N GLY A 33 -17.71 25.30 8.71
CA GLY A 33 -16.58 24.64 8.05
C GLY A 33 -15.62 25.75 7.63
N ASN A 34 -14.39 25.65 8.14
CA ASN A 34 -13.35 26.59 7.79
C ASN A 34 -13.17 26.50 6.26
N GLU A 35 -13.54 27.55 5.52
CA GLU A 35 -13.35 27.58 4.07
C GLU A 35 -11.89 27.22 3.79
N GLY A 36 -11.61 26.02 3.22
CA GLY A 36 -10.27 25.52 2.97
C GLY A 36 -9.80 24.36 3.87
N SER A 37 -10.67 23.78 4.71
CA SER A 37 -10.31 22.56 5.46
C SER A 37 -10.99 21.30 4.93
N VAL A 38 -10.31 20.14 5.11
CA VAL A 38 -10.79 18.81 4.76
C VAL A 38 -10.71 17.93 5.99
N ARG A 39 -11.83 17.32 6.37
CA ARG A 39 -11.85 16.36 7.47
C ARG A 39 -11.39 14.99 7.00
N VAL A 40 -10.25 14.50 7.50
CA VAL A 40 -9.73 13.18 7.14
C VAL A 40 -9.98 12.17 8.25
N VAL A 41 -10.61 11.03 7.90
CA VAL A 41 -10.88 9.92 8.82
C VAL A 41 -10.12 8.69 8.33
N TYR A 42 -9.28 8.12 9.20
CA TYR A 42 -8.46 6.97 8.83
C TYR A 42 -9.14 5.64 9.14
N TYR A 43 -9.03 4.70 8.20
CA TYR A 43 -9.60 3.36 8.26
C TYR A 43 -8.50 2.30 8.13
N ALA A 44 -8.76 1.12 8.66
CA ALA A 44 -7.81 0.02 8.68
C ALA A 44 -7.45 -0.51 7.27
N ASP A 45 -8.44 -0.50 6.36
CA ASP A 45 -8.30 -1.02 5.00
C ASP A 45 -9.33 -0.41 4.04
N GLY A 46 -9.20 -0.73 2.76
CA GLY A 46 -10.11 -0.23 1.72
C GLY A 46 -11.55 -0.75 1.85
N ALA A 47 -11.77 -1.91 2.46
CA ALA A 47 -13.12 -2.44 2.68
C ALA A 47 -13.86 -1.61 3.75
N ALA A 48 -13.17 -1.20 4.79
CA ALA A 48 -13.71 -0.31 5.81
C ALA A 48 -14.03 1.09 5.25
N VAL A 49 -13.17 1.64 4.36
CA VAL A 49 -13.46 2.88 3.63
C VAL A 49 -14.72 2.74 2.77
N GLN A 50 -14.83 1.66 1.98
CA GLN A 50 -16.01 1.39 1.14
C GLN A 50 -17.29 1.25 1.98
N ALA A 51 -17.21 0.60 3.14
CA ALA A 51 -18.36 0.46 4.05
C ALA A 51 -18.80 1.81 4.63
N ALA A 52 -17.86 2.67 5.03
CA ALA A 52 -18.15 4.00 5.54
C ALA A 52 -18.77 4.92 4.47
N LEU A 53 -18.26 4.82 3.24
CA LEU A 53 -18.78 5.55 2.07
C LEU A 53 -20.20 5.09 1.73
N ALA A 54 -20.46 3.77 1.69
CA ALA A 54 -21.80 3.22 1.47
C ALA A 54 -22.81 3.60 2.56
N ALA A 55 -22.34 3.81 3.80
CA ALA A 55 -23.15 4.26 4.92
C ALA A 55 -23.38 5.78 4.95
N GLY A 56 -22.76 6.56 4.05
CA GLY A 56 -22.84 8.01 4.02
C GLY A 56 -22.16 8.70 5.21
N VAL A 57 -21.18 8.02 5.85
CA VAL A 57 -20.40 8.57 6.98
C VAL A 57 -19.27 9.47 6.47
N ILE A 58 -18.82 9.24 5.24
CA ILE A 58 -17.81 10.03 4.53
C ILE A 58 -18.34 10.39 3.15
N ASP A 59 -17.89 11.52 2.59
CA ASP A 59 -18.27 12.00 1.27
C ASP A 59 -17.47 11.29 0.17
N TYR A 60 -16.19 11.06 0.43
CA TYR A 60 -15.24 10.42 -0.49
C TYR A 60 -14.36 9.42 0.26
N GLY A 61 -13.82 8.44 -0.47
CA GLY A 61 -12.91 7.44 0.09
C GLY A 61 -11.62 7.29 -0.71
N ILE A 62 -10.46 7.33 -0.07
CA ILE A 62 -9.18 7.02 -0.70
C ILE A 62 -8.83 5.57 -0.44
N VAL A 63 -8.67 4.82 -1.52
CA VAL A 63 -8.30 3.39 -1.51
C VAL A 63 -7.21 3.12 -2.54
N GLY A 64 -6.46 2.05 -2.33
CA GLY A 64 -5.49 1.57 -3.32
C GLY A 64 -6.11 0.62 -4.35
N GLU A 65 -5.43 0.43 -5.49
CA GLU A 65 -5.68 -0.72 -6.34
C GLU A 65 -5.22 -2.03 -5.65
N PRO A 66 -5.83 -3.16 -5.92
CA PRO A 66 -6.94 -3.44 -6.85
C PRO A 66 -8.35 -3.09 -6.30
N ALA A 67 -8.45 -2.60 -5.06
CA ALA A 67 -9.72 -2.35 -4.39
C ALA A 67 -10.55 -1.24 -5.07
N ALA A 68 -9.90 -0.23 -5.64
CA ALA A 68 -10.58 0.84 -6.38
C ALA A 68 -11.35 0.28 -7.59
N THR A 69 -10.68 -0.51 -8.44
CA THR A 69 -11.31 -1.16 -9.59
C THR A 69 -12.37 -2.20 -9.18
N ALA A 70 -12.08 -3.02 -8.17
CA ALA A 70 -13.03 -4.01 -7.66
C ALA A 70 -14.29 -3.37 -7.07
N GLY A 71 -14.18 -2.15 -6.56
CA GLY A 71 -15.27 -1.36 -6.01
C GLY A 71 -16.37 -1.02 -7.02
N ALA A 72 -16.05 -0.98 -8.32
CA ALA A 72 -17.04 -0.70 -9.37
C ALA A 72 -18.20 -1.72 -9.35
N SER A 73 -17.94 -2.99 -9.07
CA SER A 73 -18.97 -4.02 -8.92
C SER A 73 -19.89 -3.81 -7.71
N LYS A 74 -19.51 -2.94 -6.79
CA LYS A 74 -20.25 -2.58 -5.58
C LYS A 74 -20.93 -1.20 -5.68
N GLY A 75 -20.87 -0.56 -6.86
CA GLY A 75 -21.49 0.74 -7.12
C GLY A 75 -20.60 1.95 -6.74
N PHE A 76 -19.30 1.76 -6.58
CA PHE A 76 -18.37 2.86 -6.41
C PHE A 76 -17.73 3.27 -7.74
N SER A 77 -17.59 4.57 -7.95
CA SER A 77 -16.89 5.15 -9.09
C SER A 77 -15.57 5.78 -8.64
N VAL A 78 -14.54 5.65 -9.46
CA VAL A 78 -13.31 6.43 -9.28
C VAL A 78 -13.59 7.86 -9.75
N VAL A 79 -13.36 8.84 -8.89
CA VAL A 79 -13.67 10.25 -9.13
C VAL A 79 -12.42 11.13 -9.19
N MET A 80 -11.27 10.64 -8.70
CA MET A 80 -9.98 11.34 -8.74
C MET A 80 -8.83 10.34 -8.81
N ASP A 81 -7.86 10.61 -9.67
CA ASP A 81 -6.59 9.89 -9.74
C ASP A 81 -5.54 10.63 -8.91
N LEU A 82 -5.21 10.12 -7.70
CA LEU A 82 -4.27 10.79 -6.81
C LEU A 82 -2.84 10.84 -7.37
N GLN A 83 -2.48 9.99 -8.32
CA GLN A 83 -1.17 10.02 -8.95
C GLN A 83 -1.03 11.25 -9.84
N ALA A 84 -2.09 11.56 -10.62
CA ALA A 84 -2.14 12.75 -11.47
C ALA A 84 -2.12 14.02 -10.61
N GLU A 85 -2.99 14.08 -9.59
CA GLU A 85 -3.03 15.24 -8.69
C GLU A 85 -1.72 15.45 -7.92
N TYR A 86 -1.05 14.36 -7.52
CA TYR A 86 0.26 14.44 -6.88
C TYR A 86 1.34 14.96 -7.82
N ALA A 87 1.33 14.52 -9.08
CA ALA A 87 2.27 15.01 -10.10
C ALA A 87 2.08 16.51 -10.33
N ASP A 88 0.83 16.97 -10.46
CA ASP A 88 0.49 18.38 -10.61
C ASP A 88 0.90 19.18 -9.36
N ALA A 89 0.68 18.65 -8.16
CA ALA A 89 1.00 19.31 -6.90
C ALA A 89 2.51 19.45 -6.64
N THR A 90 3.32 18.47 -7.09
CA THR A 90 4.74 18.36 -6.71
C THR A 90 5.71 18.51 -7.88
N GLY A 91 5.23 18.42 -9.12
CA GLY A 91 6.07 18.32 -10.32
C GLY A 91 6.75 16.94 -10.48
N ASN A 92 6.41 15.95 -9.65
CA ASN A 92 6.99 14.61 -9.71
C ASN A 92 6.08 13.66 -10.52
N GLU A 93 6.28 13.66 -11.84
CA GLU A 93 5.53 12.78 -12.76
C GLU A 93 5.76 11.29 -12.52
N SER A 94 6.86 10.93 -11.84
CA SER A 94 7.13 9.54 -11.46
C SER A 94 6.21 9.03 -10.35
N GLY A 95 5.41 9.92 -9.73
CA GLY A 95 4.56 9.60 -8.59
C GLY A 95 5.35 9.33 -7.31
N PHE A 96 4.73 8.65 -6.36
CA PHE A 96 5.30 8.35 -5.05
C PHE A 96 5.49 6.84 -4.84
N PRO A 97 6.62 6.40 -4.24
CA PRO A 97 6.83 4.99 -3.91
C PRO A 97 5.83 4.52 -2.86
N MET A 98 5.17 3.38 -3.12
CA MET A 98 4.17 2.80 -2.23
C MET A 98 4.72 1.62 -1.46
N SER A 99 4.96 0.49 -2.13
CA SER A 99 5.59 -0.68 -1.53
C SER A 99 7.00 -0.88 -2.07
N SER A 100 7.87 -1.41 -1.23
CA SER A 100 9.27 -1.60 -1.55
C SER A 100 9.79 -2.91 -1.01
N THR A 101 10.79 -3.47 -1.69
CA THR A 101 11.49 -4.69 -1.28
C THR A 101 12.66 -4.35 -0.36
N PHE A 102 12.67 -5.00 0.78
CA PHE A 102 13.71 -4.95 1.80
C PHE A 102 14.35 -6.33 1.92
N VAL A 103 15.68 -6.37 1.93
CA VAL A 103 16.47 -7.61 1.94
C VAL A 103 17.40 -7.59 3.13
N LYS A 104 17.56 -8.71 3.85
CA LYS A 104 18.54 -8.84 4.95
C LYS A 104 19.92 -8.36 4.51
N GLY A 105 20.65 -7.70 5.39
CA GLY A 105 21.97 -7.15 5.11
C GLY A 105 22.96 -8.18 4.58
N SER A 106 22.91 -9.42 5.08
CA SER A 106 23.75 -10.52 4.59
C SER A 106 23.46 -10.94 3.15
N LEU A 107 22.18 -10.91 2.73
CA LEU A 107 21.78 -11.21 1.34
C LEU A 107 22.08 -10.00 0.44
N ALA A 108 21.86 -8.79 0.92
CA ALA A 108 22.19 -7.56 0.18
C ALA A 108 23.69 -7.41 -0.08
N ALA A 109 24.55 -8.01 0.74
CA ALA A 109 26.01 -8.05 0.51
C ALA A 109 26.42 -8.99 -0.65
N ASN A 110 25.53 -9.91 -1.07
CA ASN A 110 25.77 -10.81 -2.20
C ASN A 110 25.19 -10.22 -3.50
N LYS A 111 26.05 -9.62 -4.34
CA LYS A 111 25.63 -9.03 -5.63
C LYS A 111 24.96 -10.07 -6.54
N THR A 112 25.47 -11.30 -6.59
CA THR A 112 24.88 -12.39 -7.41
C THR A 112 23.41 -12.64 -7.01
N PHE A 113 23.10 -12.62 -5.71
CA PHE A 113 21.72 -12.77 -5.22
C PHE A 113 20.84 -11.57 -5.59
N VAL A 114 21.35 -10.36 -5.37
CA VAL A 114 20.59 -9.13 -5.63
C VAL A 114 20.25 -9.00 -7.12
N ASP A 115 21.23 -9.22 -8.01
CA ASP A 115 21.01 -9.15 -9.44
C ASP A 115 19.99 -10.18 -9.92
N ALA A 116 20.04 -11.41 -9.40
CA ALA A 116 19.09 -12.46 -9.72
C ALA A 116 17.66 -12.13 -9.20
N LEU A 117 17.56 -11.56 -7.99
CA LEU A 117 16.26 -11.16 -7.44
C LEU A 117 15.63 -10.02 -8.27
N LEU A 118 16.41 -8.99 -8.59
CA LEU A 118 15.94 -7.87 -9.42
C LEU A 118 15.48 -8.35 -10.78
N ALA A 119 16.23 -9.26 -11.42
CA ALA A 119 15.85 -9.83 -12.73
C ALA A 119 14.50 -10.57 -12.66
N VAL A 120 14.27 -11.38 -11.62
CA VAL A 120 12.98 -12.07 -11.43
C VAL A 120 11.84 -11.09 -11.19
N LEU A 121 12.07 -10.02 -10.41
CA LEU A 121 11.07 -8.97 -10.19
C LEU A 121 10.76 -8.20 -11.48
N GLU A 122 11.74 -7.95 -12.34
CA GLU A 122 11.53 -7.34 -13.66
C GLU A 122 10.73 -8.26 -14.60
N GLU A 123 11.08 -9.54 -14.67
CA GLU A 123 10.33 -10.54 -15.44
C GLU A 123 8.87 -10.67 -14.94
N ASN A 124 8.65 -10.50 -13.64
CA ASN A 124 7.31 -10.52 -13.04
C ASN A 124 6.40 -9.42 -13.62
N VAL A 125 6.92 -8.24 -13.98
CA VAL A 125 6.11 -7.17 -14.57
C VAL A 125 5.49 -7.61 -15.90
N THR A 126 6.25 -8.30 -16.73
CA THR A 126 5.76 -8.91 -17.98
C THR A 126 4.77 -10.03 -17.66
N TYR A 127 5.13 -10.90 -16.73
CA TYR A 127 4.29 -12.04 -16.34
C TYR A 127 2.88 -11.63 -15.90
N ILE A 128 2.74 -10.63 -15.01
CA ILE A 128 1.40 -10.19 -14.54
C ILE A 128 0.57 -9.55 -15.66
N THR A 129 1.22 -8.89 -16.61
CA THR A 129 0.53 -8.26 -17.75
C THR A 129 -0.02 -9.32 -18.70
N GLU A 130 0.79 -10.32 -19.06
CA GLU A 130 0.40 -11.42 -19.94
C GLU A 130 -0.63 -12.35 -19.29
N ASN A 131 -0.64 -12.47 -17.96
CA ASN A 131 -1.50 -13.37 -17.20
C ASN A 131 -2.57 -12.63 -16.38
N ALA A 132 -2.91 -11.38 -16.72
CA ALA A 132 -3.80 -10.52 -15.93
C ALA A 132 -5.12 -11.18 -15.52
N ALA A 133 -5.73 -11.97 -16.41
CA ALA A 133 -7.01 -12.65 -16.17
C ALA A 133 -6.93 -13.75 -15.09
N SER A 134 -5.75 -14.31 -14.82
CA SER A 134 -5.54 -15.40 -13.87
C SER A 134 -5.03 -14.93 -12.49
N MET A 135 -4.69 -13.65 -12.35
CA MET A 135 -4.06 -13.13 -11.12
C MET A 135 -4.91 -13.34 -9.87
N THR A 136 -6.24 -13.15 -9.97
CA THR A 136 -7.14 -13.42 -8.81
C THR A 136 -7.03 -14.87 -8.35
N GLN A 137 -7.10 -15.83 -9.28
CA GLN A 137 -7.05 -17.25 -8.93
C GLN A 137 -5.68 -17.64 -8.37
N LEU A 138 -4.60 -17.16 -8.98
CA LEU A 138 -3.23 -17.45 -8.56
C LEU A 138 -2.98 -16.96 -7.12
N LEU A 139 -3.24 -15.68 -6.87
CA LEU A 139 -2.91 -15.07 -5.59
C LEU A 139 -3.84 -15.53 -4.46
N GLN A 140 -5.13 -15.78 -4.76
CA GLN A 140 -6.03 -16.39 -3.78
C GLN A 140 -5.64 -17.83 -3.45
N GLY A 141 -5.13 -18.57 -4.43
CA GLY A 141 -4.53 -19.90 -4.19
C GLY A 141 -3.32 -19.87 -3.24
N ALA A 142 -2.61 -18.73 -3.20
CA ALA A 142 -1.47 -18.49 -2.31
C ALA A 142 -1.85 -17.76 -1.00
N GLY A 143 -3.14 -17.61 -0.69
CA GLY A 143 -3.61 -17.05 0.57
C GLY A 143 -4.07 -15.59 0.53
N SER A 144 -4.07 -14.92 -0.62
CA SER A 144 -4.67 -13.58 -0.75
C SER A 144 -6.17 -13.62 -0.52
N THR A 145 -6.71 -12.58 0.09
CA THR A 145 -8.17 -12.36 0.22
C THR A 145 -8.69 -11.32 -0.79
N SER A 146 -7.79 -10.68 -1.52
CA SER A 146 -8.10 -9.64 -2.50
C SER A 146 -8.58 -10.23 -3.83
N ALA A 147 -9.38 -9.46 -4.56
CA ALA A 147 -9.67 -9.72 -5.96
C ALA A 147 -8.78 -8.82 -6.82
N TYR A 148 -8.28 -9.36 -7.93
CA TYR A 148 -7.39 -8.67 -8.87
C TYR A 148 -8.04 -8.68 -10.25
N PRO A 149 -9.04 -7.81 -10.51
CA PRO A 149 -9.64 -7.69 -11.84
C PRO A 149 -8.56 -7.37 -12.87
N ALA A 150 -8.62 -7.98 -14.06
CA ALA A 150 -7.61 -7.75 -15.10
C ALA A 150 -7.40 -6.25 -15.41
N ALA A 151 -8.48 -5.46 -15.36
CA ALA A 151 -8.41 -4.00 -15.55
C ALA A 151 -7.63 -3.25 -14.43
N SER A 152 -7.48 -3.84 -13.25
CA SER A 152 -6.70 -3.22 -12.16
C SER A 152 -5.19 -3.41 -12.33
N ILE A 153 -4.75 -4.43 -13.06
CA ILE A 153 -3.34 -4.80 -13.14
C ILE A 153 -2.46 -3.64 -13.64
N PRO A 154 -2.76 -2.96 -14.77
CA PRO A 154 -1.97 -1.80 -15.19
C PRO A 154 -1.98 -0.65 -14.18
N ARG A 155 -3.07 -0.48 -13.46
CA ARG A 155 -3.25 0.60 -12.47
C ARG A 155 -2.58 0.32 -11.12
N CYS A 156 -2.14 -0.92 -10.88
CA CYS A 156 -1.32 -1.27 -9.72
C CYS A 156 0.13 -0.78 -9.87
N ASN A 157 0.54 -0.26 -11.03
CA ASN A 157 1.84 0.33 -11.31
C ASN A 157 3.01 -0.49 -10.72
N VAL A 158 2.94 -1.82 -10.94
CA VAL A 158 3.99 -2.74 -10.52
C VAL A 158 5.20 -2.56 -11.41
N GLY A 159 6.36 -2.40 -10.79
CA GLY A 159 7.63 -2.21 -11.49
C GLY A 159 8.82 -2.48 -10.58
N VAL A 160 10.01 -2.26 -11.10
CA VAL A 160 11.26 -2.31 -10.32
C VAL A 160 11.93 -0.95 -10.43
N TYR A 161 11.88 -0.19 -9.34
CA TYR A 161 12.46 1.14 -9.24
C TYR A 161 13.64 1.08 -8.26
N PRO A 162 14.90 1.11 -8.74
CA PRO A 162 16.07 0.96 -7.88
C PRO A 162 16.11 1.95 -6.73
N ALA A 163 16.67 1.56 -5.59
CA ALA A 163 16.76 2.37 -4.38
C ALA A 163 17.26 3.80 -4.66
N ALA A 164 18.30 3.93 -5.49
CA ALA A 164 18.87 5.22 -5.84
C ALA A 164 17.86 6.18 -6.52
N SER A 165 16.94 5.65 -7.33
CA SER A 165 15.96 6.46 -8.07
C SER A 165 14.79 6.95 -7.20
N VAL A 166 14.52 6.31 -6.05
CA VAL A 166 13.41 6.64 -5.16
C VAL A 166 13.87 7.22 -3.81
N LYS A 167 15.16 7.29 -3.58
CA LYS A 167 15.76 7.71 -2.31
C LYS A 167 15.28 9.09 -1.85
N ALA A 168 15.22 10.05 -2.75
CA ALA A 168 14.79 11.41 -2.41
C ALA A 168 13.33 11.43 -1.94
N ASP A 169 12.43 10.73 -2.64
CA ASP A 169 11.01 10.62 -2.29
C ASP A 169 10.84 9.94 -0.92
N VAL A 170 11.58 8.84 -0.68
CA VAL A 170 11.51 8.10 0.60
C VAL A 170 12.05 8.93 1.75
N ASN A 171 13.13 9.69 1.55
CA ASN A 171 13.67 10.58 2.57
C ASN A 171 12.68 11.70 2.94
N ASP A 172 12.01 12.29 1.95
CA ASP A 172 10.97 13.29 2.21
C ASP A 172 9.79 12.69 2.98
N MET A 173 9.36 11.48 2.63
CA MET A 173 8.33 10.76 3.40
C MET A 173 8.75 10.51 4.85
N LEU A 174 9.99 10.11 5.10
CA LEU A 174 10.50 9.86 6.46
C LEU A 174 10.57 11.15 7.27
N ASN A 175 10.97 12.24 6.66
CA ASN A 175 10.96 13.56 7.29
C ASN A 175 9.52 13.96 7.70
N VAL A 176 8.57 13.89 6.75
CA VAL A 176 7.19 14.36 6.97
C VAL A 176 6.39 13.46 7.90
N LEU A 177 6.53 12.13 7.76
CA LEU A 177 5.70 11.16 8.49
C LEU A 177 6.34 10.66 9.79
N ASN A 178 7.66 10.69 9.90
CA ASN A 178 8.39 10.02 10.97
C ASN A 178 9.37 10.95 11.71
N ASP A 179 9.42 12.25 11.38
CA ASP A 179 10.35 13.25 11.95
C ASP A 179 11.83 12.83 11.82
N VAL A 180 12.19 12.19 10.70
CA VAL A 180 13.58 11.76 10.43
C VAL A 180 14.23 12.71 9.44
N ASP A 181 15.04 13.65 9.94
CA ASP A 181 15.67 14.69 9.10
C ASP A 181 16.88 14.18 8.29
N ASN A 182 17.61 13.18 8.80
CA ASN A 182 18.82 12.67 8.17
C ASN A 182 18.76 11.15 8.07
N VAL A 183 18.28 10.66 6.93
CA VAL A 183 18.24 9.22 6.63
C VAL A 183 19.64 8.77 6.21
N PRO A 184 20.29 7.83 6.93
CA PRO A 184 21.61 7.33 6.54
C PRO A 184 21.58 6.67 5.16
N ASP A 185 22.61 6.92 4.36
CA ASP A 185 22.77 6.25 3.04
C ASP A 185 22.80 4.73 3.18
N SER A 186 23.25 4.23 4.31
CA SER A 186 23.28 2.80 4.63
C SER A 186 21.90 2.13 4.69
N VAL A 187 20.80 2.88 4.71
CA VAL A 187 19.43 2.35 4.58
C VAL A 187 19.24 1.71 3.21
N TYR A 188 19.83 2.30 2.18
CA TYR A 188 19.65 1.93 0.79
C TYR A 188 20.70 0.92 0.33
N TYR A 189 20.30 0.03 -0.59
CA TYR A 189 21.25 -0.84 -1.28
C TYR A 189 22.19 0.01 -2.13
N ASP A 190 23.48 -0.28 -2.00
CA ASP A 190 24.55 0.30 -2.78
C ASP A 190 25.37 -0.87 -3.40
N GLU A 191 25.30 -1.03 -4.70
CA GLU A 191 25.99 -2.11 -5.42
C GLU A 191 27.52 -2.07 -5.24
N THR A 192 28.09 -0.90 -4.95
CA THR A 192 29.54 -0.76 -4.71
C THR A 192 30.00 -1.39 -3.41
N GLN A 193 29.07 -1.64 -2.49
CA GLN A 193 29.33 -2.30 -1.20
C GLN A 193 29.04 -3.82 -1.25
N ALA A 194 28.45 -4.32 -2.33
CA ALA A 194 28.18 -5.72 -2.53
C ALA A 194 29.31 -6.42 -3.31
N THR A 195 29.47 -7.72 -3.09
CA THR A 195 30.49 -8.53 -3.76
C THR A 195 29.85 -9.75 -4.40
N GLU A 196 30.46 -10.27 -5.48
CA GLU A 196 30.10 -11.53 -6.10
C GLU A 196 30.44 -12.68 -5.13
N GLN A 197 29.39 -13.34 -4.58
CA GLN A 197 29.57 -14.47 -3.65
C GLN A 197 29.10 -15.80 -4.26
N GLY A 198 28.59 -15.75 -5.52
CA GLY A 198 28.05 -16.91 -6.19
C GLY A 198 26.67 -17.34 -5.67
N ASN A 199 26.24 -18.51 -6.13
CA ASN A 199 24.94 -19.07 -5.75
C ASN A 199 24.98 -19.64 -4.35
N GLY A 200 23.87 -19.44 -3.62
CA GLY A 200 23.61 -20.09 -2.35
C GLY A 200 22.77 -21.35 -2.50
N SER A 201 22.17 -21.78 -1.39
CA SER A 201 21.25 -22.91 -1.36
C SER A 201 20.32 -22.82 -0.15
N GLY A 202 19.18 -23.48 -0.21
CA GLY A 202 18.18 -23.51 0.85
C GLY A 202 16.92 -22.71 0.51
N VAL A 203 16.10 -22.48 1.51
CA VAL A 203 14.82 -21.77 1.40
C VAL A 203 14.93 -20.40 2.08
N LEU A 204 14.53 -19.34 1.38
CA LEU A 204 14.39 -18.00 1.92
C LEU A 204 12.92 -17.63 2.06
N GLN A 205 12.58 -16.96 3.17
CA GLN A 205 11.23 -16.52 3.48
C GLN A 205 10.99 -15.11 2.93
N LEU A 206 10.04 -14.97 2.00
CA LEU A 206 9.55 -13.70 1.50
C LEU A 206 8.18 -13.41 2.10
N TYR A 207 8.03 -12.29 2.78
CA TYR A 207 6.76 -11.81 3.28
C TYR A 207 6.28 -10.60 2.49
N VAL A 208 5.01 -10.60 2.10
CA VAL A 208 4.39 -9.55 1.32
C VAL A 208 2.96 -9.28 1.80
N PRO A 209 2.51 -8.02 1.90
CA PRO A 209 1.14 -7.72 2.28
C PRO A 209 0.18 -8.06 1.14
N ASP A 210 -1.03 -8.48 1.51
CA ASP A 210 -2.14 -8.67 0.57
C ASP A 210 -2.49 -7.37 -0.18
N GLY A 211 -2.93 -7.48 -1.42
CA GLY A 211 -3.25 -6.37 -2.32
C GLY A 211 -2.21 -6.17 -3.42
N ALA A 212 -2.06 -4.94 -3.95
CA ALA A 212 -1.14 -4.65 -5.04
C ALA A 212 0.31 -5.13 -4.82
N PRO A 213 0.88 -5.08 -3.60
CA PRO A 213 2.24 -5.59 -3.37
C PRO A 213 2.40 -7.09 -3.70
N ALA A 214 1.35 -7.92 -3.50
CA ALA A 214 1.41 -9.34 -3.82
C ALA A 214 1.58 -9.60 -5.33
N LEU A 215 1.11 -8.70 -6.19
CA LEU A 215 1.36 -8.78 -7.63
C LEU A 215 2.85 -8.67 -7.98
N ALA A 216 3.65 -7.98 -7.18
CA ALA A 216 5.08 -7.84 -7.45
C ALA A 216 5.87 -9.15 -7.35
N VAL A 217 5.27 -10.21 -6.81
CA VAL A 217 5.87 -11.54 -6.63
C VAL A 217 5.03 -12.68 -7.23
N ALA A 218 4.08 -12.36 -8.09
CA ALA A 218 3.16 -13.33 -8.68
C ALA A 218 3.88 -14.43 -9.47
N LYS A 219 4.98 -14.10 -10.18
CA LYS A 219 5.81 -15.08 -10.91
C LYS A 219 6.49 -16.05 -9.95
N LEU A 220 7.03 -15.58 -8.81
CA LEU A 220 7.61 -16.45 -7.78
C LEU A 220 6.57 -17.44 -7.23
N ILE A 221 5.33 -16.98 -7.02
CA ILE A 221 4.23 -17.84 -6.59
C ILE A 221 3.85 -18.85 -7.67
N ALA A 222 3.76 -18.43 -8.93
CA ALA A 222 3.35 -19.30 -10.03
C ALA A 222 4.37 -20.41 -10.33
N GLU A 223 5.65 -20.13 -10.09
CA GLU A 223 6.77 -21.04 -10.37
C GLU A 223 7.41 -21.56 -9.08
N GLU A 224 6.65 -21.58 -7.97
CA GLU A 224 7.10 -22.09 -6.67
C GLU A 224 7.66 -23.51 -6.80
N GLY A 225 8.83 -23.74 -6.21
CA GLY A 225 9.55 -25.03 -6.26
C GLY A 225 10.30 -25.32 -7.56
N THR A 226 10.14 -24.48 -8.61
CA THR A 226 10.86 -24.62 -9.88
C THR A 226 11.79 -23.46 -10.15
N LEU A 227 11.35 -22.22 -9.86
CA LEU A 227 12.17 -21.01 -9.98
C LEU A 227 13.09 -20.88 -8.76
N THR A 228 14.36 -20.62 -9.00
CA THR A 228 15.33 -20.28 -7.97
C THR A 228 15.95 -18.91 -8.20
N VAL A 229 16.27 -18.22 -7.11
CA VAL A 229 16.98 -16.92 -7.14
C VAL A 229 18.39 -17.15 -6.63
N ALA A 230 19.38 -17.11 -7.51
CA ALA A 230 20.78 -17.42 -7.19
C ALA A 230 20.94 -18.74 -6.37
N GLY A 231 20.21 -19.79 -6.77
CA GLY A 231 20.25 -21.10 -6.12
C GLY A 231 19.37 -21.26 -4.88
N TYR A 232 18.71 -20.20 -4.40
CA TYR A 232 17.74 -20.28 -3.31
C TYR A 232 16.32 -20.51 -3.84
N THR A 233 15.55 -21.34 -3.15
CA THR A 233 14.09 -21.39 -3.30
C THR A 233 13.47 -20.26 -2.48
N ILE A 234 12.54 -19.51 -3.06
CA ILE A 234 11.84 -18.44 -2.34
C ILE A 234 10.45 -18.95 -1.96
N GLU A 235 10.15 -19.01 -0.68
CA GLU A 235 8.83 -19.29 -0.15
C GLU A 235 8.09 -17.97 0.10
N VAL A 236 6.99 -17.75 -0.63
CA VAL A 236 6.22 -16.50 -0.56
C VAL A 236 5.08 -16.63 0.42
N ASN A 237 5.01 -15.73 1.38
CA ASN A 237 3.99 -15.66 2.42
C ASN A 237 3.18 -14.36 2.25
N ILE A 238 1.92 -14.46 1.79
CA ILE A 238 0.99 -13.33 1.75
C ILE A 238 0.38 -13.17 3.14
N VAL A 239 0.56 -11.99 3.75
CA VAL A 239 0.13 -11.72 5.12
C VAL A 239 -0.71 -10.44 5.21
N PRO A 240 -1.51 -10.25 6.27
CA PRO A 240 -2.21 -8.99 6.51
C PRO A 240 -1.24 -7.80 6.62
N ALA A 241 -1.58 -6.67 5.99
CA ALA A 241 -0.70 -5.49 5.92
C ALA A 241 -0.26 -4.97 7.30
N ASN A 242 -1.10 -5.09 8.32
CA ASN A 242 -0.79 -4.64 9.68
C ASN A 242 0.21 -5.55 10.43
N THR A 243 0.57 -6.72 9.89
CA THR A 243 1.52 -7.65 10.51
C THR A 243 2.91 -7.60 9.87
N ILE A 244 3.02 -7.00 8.68
CA ILE A 244 4.22 -7.08 7.84
C ILE A 244 5.48 -6.52 8.52
N ALA A 245 5.38 -5.40 9.24
CA ALA A 245 6.50 -4.76 9.91
C ALA A 245 7.16 -5.67 10.98
N ALA A 246 6.40 -6.59 11.57
CA ALA A 246 6.91 -7.53 12.56
C ALA A 246 7.95 -8.48 11.98
N HIS A 247 7.91 -8.80 10.69
CA HIS A 247 8.87 -9.71 10.05
C HIS A 247 10.26 -9.08 9.87
N ILE A 248 10.34 -7.75 9.65
CA ILE A 248 11.61 -7.03 9.74
C ILE A 248 12.08 -6.93 11.20
N ALA A 249 11.19 -6.53 12.11
CA ALA A 249 11.54 -6.33 13.51
C ALA A 249 12.03 -7.60 14.21
N LYS A 250 11.48 -8.77 13.85
CA LYS A 250 11.91 -10.08 14.36
C LYS A 250 13.09 -10.66 13.59
N GLY A 251 13.35 -10.19 12.37
CA GLY A 251 14.36 -10.75 11.48
C GLY A 251 14.02 -12.15 10.94
N ASP A 252 12.74 -12.55 10.91
CA ASP A 252 12.30 -13.84 10.37
C ASP A 252 12.01 -13.80 8.86
N GLY A 253 11.80 -12.63 8.27
CA GLY A 253 11.74 -12.45 6.82
C GLY A 253 13.14 -12.26 6.23
N ASP A 254 13.52 -13.04 5.23
CA ASP A 254 14.77 -12.84 4.49
C ASP A 254 14.61 -11.72 3.46
N ILE A 255 13.42 -11.66 2.87
CA ILE A 255 12.95 -10.62 1.96
C ILE A 255 11.59 -10.16 2.49
N VAL A 256 11.38 -8.86 2.60
CA VAL A 256 10.10 -8.30 3.05
C VAL A 256 9.67 -7.20 2.09
N ILE A 257 8.44 -7.29 1.58
CA ILE A 257 7.83 -6.19 0.83
C ILE A 257 6.85 -5.49 1.77
N MET A 258 6.99 -4.18 1.93
CA MET A 258 6.12 -3.38 2.81
C MET A 258 6.12 -1.90 2.41
N PRO A 259 5.30 -1.03 3.04
CA PRO A 259 5.32 0.40 2.75
C PRO A 259 6.71 1.01 2.83
N ALA A 260 7.06 1.82 1.82
CA ALA A 260 8.41 2.35 1.61
C ALA A 260 8.95 3.10 2.83
N ASN A 261 8.16 4.03 3.40
CA ASN A 261 8.55 4.78 4.60
C ASN A 261 8.68 3.88 5.83
N GLY A 262 7.77 2.93 6.03
CA GLY A 262 7.78 2.05 7.20
C GLY A 262 9.02 1.17 7.27
N GLY A 263 9.39 0.52 6.16
CA GLY A 263 10.60 -0.31 6.09
C GLY A 263 11.88 0.50 6.21
N ALA A 264 11.96 1.63 5.51
CA ALA A 264 13.13 2.52 5.60
C ALA A 264 13.31 3.08 7.03
N ASN A 265 12.21 3.41 7.73
CA ASN A 265 12.26 3.85 9.12
C ASN A 265 12.78 2.75 10.06
N LEU A 266 12.35 1.50 9.89
CA LEU A 266 12.86 0.37 10.68
C LEU A 266 14.38 0.20 10.50
N ILE A 267 14.88 0.33 9.27
CA ILE A 267 16.31 0.22 8.98
C ILE A 267 17.08 1.42 9.57
N ALA A 268 16.58 2.63 9.43
CA ALA A 268 17.17 3.82 10.04
C ALA A 268 17.26 3.69 11.57
N ASN A 269 16.37 2.91 12.20
CA ASN A 269 16.37 2.58 13.62
C ASN A 269 17.14 1.27 13.96
N GLY A 270 17.95 0.75 13.04
CA GLY A 270 18.92 -0.31 13.30
C GLY A 270 18.52 -1.72 12.87
N ALA A 271 17.42 -1.91 12.12
CA ALA A 271 17.14 -3.21 11.51
C ALA A 271 18.20 -3.56 10.46
N ASP A 272 18.75 -4.78 10.49
CA ASP A 272 19.77 -5.25 9.54
C ASP A 272 19.15 -5.68 8.20
N TYR A 273 18.64 -4.69 7.47
CA TYR A 273 18.10 -4.84 6.12
C TYR A 273 18.63 -3.71 5.21
N LYS A 274 18.36 -3.85 3.93
CA LYS A 274 18.59 -2.81 2.91
C LYS A 274 17.33 -2.59 2.10
N PHE A 275 16.99 -1.34 1.84
CA PHE A 275 15.99 -0.95 0.85
C PHE A 275 16.55 -1.25 -0.55
N LEU A 276 15.99 -2.25 -1.24
CA LEU A 276 16.51 -2.69 -2.53
C LEU A 276 15.91 -1.93 -3.70
N CYS A 277 14.59 -1.92 -3.79
CA CYS A 277 13.84 -1.23 -4.84
C CYS A 277 12.42 -0.94 -4.38
N SER A 278 11.73 0.00 -5.02
CA SER A 278 10.29 0.13 -4.91
C SER A 278 9.60 -0.77 -5.93
N ASN A 279 8.49 -1.41 -5.53
CA ASN A 279 7.76 -2.37 -6.35
C ASN A 279 6.47 -1.81 -6.93
N THR A 280 5.90 -0.79 -6.29
CA THR A 280 4.71 -0.08 -6.76
C THR A 280 4.88 1.42 -6.57
N ARG A 281 4.43 2.20 -7.54
CA ARG A 281 4.39 3.67 -7.44
C ARG A 281 2.98 4.14 -7.74
N GLY A 282 2.44 4.98 -6.86
CA GLY A 282 1.15 5.62 -7.04
C GLY A 282 0.02 4.65 -7.45
N ILE A 283 -0.74 4.19 -6.48
CA ILE A 283 -1.86 3.25 -6.71
C ILE A 283 -3.15 3.74 -6.04
N LEU A 284 -3.20 5.02 -5.65
CA LEU A 284 -4.28 5.58 -4.85
C LEU A 284 -5.33 6.26 -5.72
N TYR A 285 -6.57 5.99 -5.42
CA TYR A 285 -7.71 6.57 -6.13
C TYR A 285 -8.76 7.01 -5.12
N MET A 286 -9.37 8.16 -5.39
CA MET A 286 -10.56 8.59 -4.66
C MET A 286 -11.79 7.96 -5.31
N ILE A 287 -12.63 7.37 -4.48
CA ILE A 287 -13.89 6.75 -4.87
C ILE A 287 -15.09 7.46 -4.25
N SER A 288 -16.22 7.40 -4.94
CA SER A 288 -17.50 7.93 -4.48
C SER A 288 -18.63 6.98 -4.85
N THR A 289 -19.80 7.15 -4.25
CA THR A 289 -21.07 6.55 -4.66
C THR A 289 -21.73 7.30 -5.84
N SER A 290 -21.21 8.47 -6.18
CA SER A 290 -21.64 9.28 -7.32
C SER A 290 -20.63 9.18 -8.45
N GLU A 291 -21.09 9.36 -9.68
CA GLU A 291 -20.23 9.46 -10.86
C GLU A 291 -19.75 10.90 -11.07
N GLY A 292 -18.66 11.07 -11.81
CA GLY A 292 -18.07 12.35 -12.17
C GLY A 292 -16.63 12.46 -11.72
N SER A 293 -15.97 13.56 -12.11
CA SER A 293 -14.62 13.90 -11.63
C SER A 293 -14.74 14.93 -10.51
N VAL A 294 -13.86 14.84 -9.53
CA VAL A 294 -13.73 15.73 -8.39
C VAL A 294 -12.34 16.33 -8.43
N SER A 295 -12.22 17.65 -8.31
CA SER A 295 -10.94 18.33 -8.17
C SER A 295 -10.55 18.45 -6.69
N PRO A 296 -9.27 18.73 -6.35
CA PRO A 296 -8.87 18.94 -4.97
C PRO A 296 -9.65 20.06 -4.27
N GLU A 297 -9.99 21.15 -4.97
CA GLU A 297 -10.72 22.29 -4.43
C GLU A 297 -12.15 21.93 -4.00
N ASP A 298 -12.76 20.94 -4.66
CA ASP A 298 -14.12 20.45 -4.32
C ASP A 298 -14.17 19.72 -2.96
N LEU A 299 -13.00 19.43 -2.37
CA LEU A 299 -12.89 18.73 -1.10
C LEU A 299 -13.06 19.66 0.12
N ALA A 300 -13.07 20.99 -0.08
CA ALA A 300 -13.27 21.96 1.01
C ALA A 300 -14.58 21.67 1.77
N GLY A 301 -14.50 21.54 3.09
CA GLY A 301 -15.62 21.20 3.96
C GLY A 301 -16.13 19.76 3.85
N LYS A 302 -15.43 18.86 3.13
CA LYS A 302 -15.81 17.46 2.95
C LYS A 302 -15.12 16.56 3.97
N THR A 303 -15.76 15.40 4.21
CA THR A 303 -15.16 14.31 4.99
C THR A 303 -14.62 13.24 4.05
N VAL A 304 -13.32 13.01 4.10
CA VAL A 304 -12.61 12.02 3.28
C VAL A 304 -12.13 10.87 4.15
N GLY A 305 -12.56 9.65 3.82
CA GLY A 305 -12.01 8.43 4.42
C GLY A 305 -10.70 8.06 3.74
N CYS A 306 -9.65 7.77 4.50
CA CYS A 306 -8.35 7.40 3.95
C CYS A 306 -7.79 6.15 4.62
N ILE A 307 -7.10 5.30 3.87
CA ILE A 307 -6.28 4.23 4.42
C ILE A 307 -4.90 4.75 4.81
N GLY A 308 -4.19 4.03 5.67
CA GLY A 308 -2.75 4.24 5.88
C GLY A 308 -2.38 5.52 6.64
N GLN A 309 -2.93 5.68 7.85
CA GLN A 309 -2.46 6.70 8.78
C GLN A 309 -0.95 6.55 9.06
N ASN A 310 -0.19 7.65 9.07
CA ASN A 310 1.27 7.69 9.18
C ASN A 310 2.00 6.86 8.10
N ALA A 311 1.39 6.74 6.93
CA ALA A 311 1.92 6.00 5.80
C ALA A 311 1.73 6.78 4.48
N VAL A 312 2.18 6.20 3.38
CA VAL A 312 2.20 6.85 2.07
C VAL A 312 0.85 7.44 1.63
N PRO A 313 -0.32 6.82 1.87
CA PRO A 313 -1.60 7.43 1.50
C PRO A 313 -1.85 8.78 2.16
N GLN A 314 -1.58 8.90 3.46
CA GLN A 314 -1.65 10.20 4.16
C GLN A 314 -0.69 11.21 3.54
N TYR A 315 0.58 10.84 3.38
CA TYR A 315 1.61 11.71 2.82
C TYR A 315 1.21 12.27 1.45
N ALA A 316 0.79 11.40 0.52
CA ALA A 316 0.43 11.81 -0.82
C ALA A 316 -0.79 12.74 -0.83
N PHE A 317 -1.81 12.42 -0.03
CA PHE A 317 -3.02 13.23 0.03
C PHE A 317 -2.76 14.60 0.69
N GLU A 318 -1.99 14.67 1.76
CA GLU A 318 -1.63 15.95 2.40
C GLU A 318 -0.80 16.85 1.47
N ARG A 319 0.07 16.28 0.62
CA ARG A 319 0.80 17.05 -0.41
C ARG A 319 -0.16 17.66 -1.43
N ILE A 320 -1.15 16.89 -1.91
CA ILE A 320 -2.17 17.37 -2.82
C ILE A 320 -2.98 18.49 -2.16
N LEU A 321 -3.48 18.31 -0.95
CA LEU A 321 -4.27 19.31 -0.23
C LEU A 321 -3.47 20.61 -0.05
N THR A 322 -2.24 20.51 0.45
CA THR A 322 -1.38 21.68 0.71
C THR A 322 -1.11 22.49 -0.55
N ALA A 323 -0.83 21.83 -1.67
CA ALA A 323 -0.59 22.50 -2.96
C ALA A 323 -1.81 23.27 -3.46
N ASN A 324 -3.02 22.82 -3.10
CA ASN A 324 -4.29 23.45 -3.44
C ASN A 324 -4.83 24.38 -2.34
N GLY A 325 -3.98 24.77 -1.38
CA GLY A 325 -4.35 25.72 -0.32
C GLY A 325 -5.31 25.16 0.72
N LEU A 326 -5.48 23.82 0.78
CA LEU A 326 -6.33 23.12 1.72
C LEU A 326 -5.50 22.59 2.90
N VAL A 327 -6.15 22.43 4.05
CA VAL A 327 -5.56 21.86 5.26
C VAL A 327 -6.42 20.74 5.81
N THR A 328 -5.79 19.77 6.47
CA THR A 328 -6.53 18.74 7.20
C THR A 328 -7.04 19.27 8.53
N GLU A 329 -8.30 19.03 8.87
CA GLU A 329 -8.81 19.28 10.22
C GLU A 329 -8.12 18.32 11.20
N LYS A 330 -7.65 18.88 12.31
CA LYS A 330 -7.01 18.11 13.41
C LYS A 330 -8.03 17.53 14.36
#